data_8dec6249a4ade486ce0c688acb101c9d
#
_entry.id   8dec6249a4ade486ce0c688acb101c9d
#
_cell.length_a   1.000
_cell.length_b   1.000
_cell.length_c   1.000
_cell.angle_alpha   90.00
_cell.angle_beta   90.00
_cell.angle_gamma   90.00
#
_symmetry.space_group_name_H-M   'P 1'
#
loop_
_entity.id
_entity.type
_entity.pdbx_description
1 polymer ?
#
loop_
_entity_poly.entity_id
_entity_poly.type
_entity_poly.pdbx_seq_one_letter_code
_entity_poly.pdbx_strand_id
1 'polypeptide(L)'
;MFPSLWWFTNFRPTHPNRTVVHRGEPPRGSVRLGAMATTNFQNKPVETNAELPKVGDALPDFTLVGTNLAELTNADFAGKRLVVSCFPSVDTGVCAAQLRKFNEEAAGLENTVVLSVSRDLPFAQERFCAAEGIENVVSASDFRSDFADKLGLALEGSPLKGLFARAVIVTDAEHKVTYTELVPEVTTEPDYDAALAALK
;
A
#
# COMPACT_ATOMS: atom_id res chain seq x y z
N MET A 1 -26.90 19.54 -51.57
CA MET A 1 -26.03 19.47 -52.76
C MET A 1 -24.60 19.25 -52.29
N PHE A 2 -24.19 17.99 -52.24
CA PHE A 2 -22.79 17.60 -51.95
C PHE A 2 -21.98 17.62 -53.23
N PRO A 3 -20.68 17.94 -53.19
CA PRO A 3 -19.68 17.14 -53.86
C PRO A 3 -18.52 16.80 -52.90
N SER A 4 -18.32 15.53 -52.72
CA SER A 4 -17.41 14.59 -53.39
C SER A 4 -15.95 14.63 -52.92
N LEU A 5 -15.60 13.61 -52.16
CA LEU A 5 -14.47 12.71 -52.35
C LEU A 5 -13.30 13.23 -53.23
N TRP A 6 -12.17 13.46 -52.62
CA TRP A 6 -10.83 13.35 -53.22
C TRP A 6 -9.78 13.51 -52.13
N TRP A 7 -9.33 12.41 -51.52
CA TRP A 7 -8.02 12.30 -50.82
C TRP A 7 -7.77 10.86 -50.36
N PHE A 8 -7.79 9.94 -51.31
CA PHE A 8 -7.17 8.61 -51.10
C PHE A 8 -6.41 8.29 -52.36
N THR A 9 -5.12 8.62 -52.41
CA THR A 9 -4.10 7.88 -53.15
C THR A 9 -2.73 8.46 -52.85
N ASN A 10 -1.77 7.57 -52.61
CA ASN A 10 -0.32 7.79 -52.54
C ASN A 10 0.30 8.24 -51.22
N PHE A 11 0.26 7.35 -50.23
CA PHE A 11 1.34 7.30 -49.26
C PHE A 11 1.99 5.91 -49.36
N ARG A 12 3.14 5.82 -50.07
CA ARG A 12 4.06 4.69 -49.99
C ARG A 12 5.03 5.00 -48.85
N PRO A 13 5.10 4.21 -47.78
CA PRO A 13 6.15 4.33 -46.78
C PRO A 13 7.38 3.54 -47.30
N THR A 14 8.40 4.22 -47.76
CA THR A 14 9.75 3.65 -47.87
C THR A 14 10.40 3.78 -46.50
N HIS A 15 10.28 2.73 -45.68
CA HIS A 15 11.11 2.62 -44.49
C HIS A 15 12.30 1.70 -44.77
N PRO A 16 13.54 2.18 -44.58
CA PRO A 16 14.70 1.32 -44.54
C PRO A 16 14.64 0.45 -43.29
N ASN A 17 14.95 -0.80 -43.49
CA ASN A 17 15.07 -1.89 -42.53
C ASN A 17 15.82 -1.44 -41.27
N ARG A 18 15.07 -1.08 -40.19
CA ARG A 18 15.63 -0.82 -38.88
C ARG A 18 15.72 -2.14 -38.14
N THR A 19 16.92 -2.68 -38.08
CA THR A 19 17.24 -3.82 -37.19
C THR A 19 16.81 -3.44 -35.77
N VAL A 20 15.73 -4.06 -35.30
CA VAL A 20 15.29 -3.94 -33.91
C VAL A 20 16.29 -4.70 -33.06
N VAL A 21 17.20 -3.99 -32.44
CA VAL A 21 18.03 -4.55 -31.36
C VAL A 21 17.09 -4.76 -30.18
N HIS A 22 16.67 -6.01 -29.97
CA HIS A 22 16.05 -6.43 -28.73
C HIS A 22 17.08 -6.21 -27.61
N ARG A 23 16.99 -5.08 -26.91
CA ARG A 23 17.61 -4.97 -25.58
C ARG A 23 16.88 -6.00 -24.72
N GLY A 24 17.60 -7.01 -24.29
CA GLY A 24 17.07 -7.98 -23.34
C GLY A 24 16.45 -7.26 -22.16
N GLU A 25 15.21 -7.61 -21.84
CA GLU A 25 14.60 -7.22 -20.57
C GLU A 25 15.57 -7.63 -19.43
N PRO A 26 15.77 -6.75 -18.44
CA PRO A 26 16.50 -7.17 -17.25
C PRO A 26 15.77 -8.40 -16.65
N PRO A 27 16.49 -9.38 -16.10
CA PRO A 27 15.87 -10.54 -15.50
C PRO A 27 14.85 -10.03 -14.46
N ARG A 28 13.60 -10.40 -14.63
CA ARG A 28 12.55 -10.17 -13.62
C ARG A 28 13.09 -10.76 -12.34
N GLY A 29 13.28 -9.90 -11.33
CA GLY A 29 13.79 -10.29 -10.04
C GLY A 29 13.06 -11.55 -9.60
N SER A 30 13.78 -12.55 -9.17
CA SER A 30 13.23 -13.78 -8.64
C SER A 30 12.29 -13.39 -7.50
N VAL A 31 10.98 -13.49 -7.74
CA VAL A 31 9.99 -13.48 -6.67
C VAL A 31 10.43 -14.62 -5.75
N ARG A 32 10.94 -14.29 -4.58
CA ARG A 32 11.08 -15.29 -3.52
C ARG A 32 9.67 -15.81 -3.29
N LEU A 33 9.42 -17.08 -3.62
CA LEU A 33 8.30 -17.81 -3.07
C LEU A 33 8.56 -17.95 -1.56
N GLY A 34 8.31 -16.86 -0.83
CA GLY A 34 8.21 -16.88 0.62
C GLY A 34 6.96 -17.66 1.00
N ALA A 35 6.97 -18.26 2.19
CA ALA A 35 5.76 -18.84 2.72
C ALA A 35 4.65 -17.77 2.74
N MET A 36 3.44 -18.13 2.30
CA MET A 36 2.27 -17.27 2.38
C MET A 36 1.80 -17.22 3.83
N ALA A 37 1.35 -16.06 4.30
CA ALA A 37 0.68 -15.95 5.58
C ALA A 37 -0.82 -16.18 5.40
N THR A 38 -1.49 -16.56 6.49
CA THR A 38 -2.93 -16.82 6.48
C THR A 38 -3.62 -15.89 7.48
N THR A 39 -4.66 -15.23 7.02
CA THR A 39 -5.67 -14.54 7.84
C THR A 39 -7.04 -15.13 7.54
N ASN A 40 -8.10 -14.60 8.13
CA ASN A 40 -9.46 -14.99 7.79
C ASN A 40 -10.25 -13.79 7.26
N PHE A 41 -11.24 -14.08 6.43
CA PHE A 41 -12.30 -13.16 6.04
C PHE A 41 -13.65 -13.85 6.26
N GLN A 42 -14.45 -13.32 7.18
CA GLN A 42 -15.72 -13.91 7.61
C GLN A 42 -15.56 -15.39 8.08
N ASN A 43 -14.55 -15.63 8.91
CA ASN A 43 -14.16 -16.95 9.44
C ASN A 43 -13.74 -17.98 8.38
N LYS A 44 -13.36 -17.54 7.18
CA LYS A 44 -12.79 -18.39 6.12
C LYS A 44 -11.34 -18.04 5.90
N PRO A 45 -10.42 -19.02 5.88
CA PRO A 45 -9.00 -18.77 5.63
C PRO A 45 -8.78 -18.09 4.27
N VAL A 46 -7.89 -17.08 4.27
CA VAL A 46 -7.44 -16.37 3.10
C VAL A 46 -5.93 -16.18 3.21
N GLU A 47 -5.23 -16.46 2.13
CA GLU A 47 -3.78 -16.30 2.08
C GLU A 47 -3.39 -14.89 1.62
N THR A 48 -2.24 -14.44 2.09
CA THR A 48 -1.56 -13.27 1.53
C THR A 48 -0.47 -13.72 0.55
N ASN A 49 0.00 -12.82 -0.29
CA ASN A 49 1.03 -13.12 -1.30
C ASN A 49 2.41 -13.51 -0.72
N ALA A 50 2.69 -13.17 0.56
CA ALA A 50 3.90 -13.57 1.29
C ALA A 50 3.69 -13.39 2.82
N GLU A 51 4.70 -13.74 3.63
CA GLU A 51 4.76 -13.38 5.05
C GLU A 51 5.10 -11.89 5.22
N LEU A 52 4.61 -11.27 6.31
CA LEU A 52 4.99 -9.93 6.71
C LEU A 52 6.47 -9.88 7.12
N PRO A 53 7.10 -8.70 7.06
CA PRO A 53 8.44 -8.50 7.63
C PRO A 53 8.47 -8.89 9.11
N LYS A 54 9.57 -9.50 9.53
CA LYS A 54 9.77 -9.95 10.92
C LYS A 54 10.43 -8.84 11.74
N VAL A 55 10.23 -8.90 13.05
CA VAL A 55 10.96 -8.02 13.97
C VAL A 55 12.47 -8.17 13.74
N GLY A 56 13.14 -7.06 13.53
CA GLY A 56 14.54 -6.97 13.18
C GLY A 56 14.84 -6.78 11.69
N ASP A 57 13.90 -7.03 10.80
CA ASP A 57 14.06 -6.74 9.38
C ASP A 57 14.02 -5.23 9.11
N ALA A 58 14.66 -4.78 8.05
CA ALA A 58 14.45 -3.42 7.55
C ALA A 58 13.11 -3.32 6.81
N LEU A 59 12.39 -2.23 7.02
CA LEU A 59 11.21 -1.93 6.20
C LEU A 59 11.66 -1.74 4.75
N PRO A 60 11.09 -2.44 3.77
CA PRO A 60 11.47 -2.27 2.37
C PRO A 60 11.28 -0.83 1.88
N ASP A 61 12.10 -0.42 0.92
CA ASP A 61 11.90 0.86 0.25
C ASP A 61 10.56 0.88 -0.49
N PHE A 62 9.84 1.99 -0.31
CA PHE A 62 8.55 2.19 -0.93
C PHE A 62 8.42 3.55 -1.62
N THR A 63 7.48 3.63 -2.54
CA THR A 63 6.96 4.87 -3.09
C THR A 63 5.45 4.76 -3.09
N LEU A 64 4.79 5.55 -2.26
CA LEU A 64 3.34 5.64 -2.13
C LEU A 64 2.85 6.97 -2.69
N VAL A 65 1.55 7.15 -2.80
CA VAL A 65 0.95 8.40 -3.27
C VAL A 65 0.11 9.00 -2.15
N GLY A 66 0.50 10.18 -1.68
CA GLY A 66 -0.25 10.95 -0.68
C GLY A 66 -1.59 11.48 -1.23
N THR A 67 -2.45 11.95 -0.33
CA THR A 67 -3.76 12.52 -0.70
C THR A 67 -3.64 13.74 -1.61
N ASN A 68 -2.53 14.49 -1.51
CA ASN A 68 -2.18 15.61 -2.39
C ASN A 68 -1.55 15.20 -3.73
N LEU A 69 -1.53 13.91 -4.07
CA LEU A 69 -0.91 13.30 -5.25
C LEU A 69 0.62 13.36 -5.29
N ALA A 70 1.28 13.84 -4.26
CA ALA A 70 2.73 13.79 -4.14
C ALA A 70 3.20 12.36 -3.83
N GLU A 71 4.41 12.02 -4.28
CA GLU A 71 5.06 10.78 -3.89
C GLU A 71 5.55 10.88 -2.44
N LEU A 72 5.39 9.81 -1.70
CA LEU A 72 5.87 9.61 -0.34
C LEU A 72 6.80 8.40 -0.32
N THR A 73 8.00 8.59 0.18
CA THR A 73 9.05 7.58 0.24
C THR A 73 9.60 7.42 1.65
N ASN A 74 10.41 6.42 1.90
CA ASN A 74 11.11 6.25 3.18
C ASN A 74 11.89 7.51 3.58
N ALA A 75 12.45 8.24 2.61
CA ALA A 75 13.25 9.45 2.87
C ALA A 75 12.43 10.59 3.49
N ASP A 76 11.13 10.68 3.19
CA ASP A 76 10.22 11.69 3.75
C ASP A 76 9.98 11.47 5.26
N PHE A 77 10.25 10.27 5.74
CA PHE A 77 10.09 9.87 7.13
C PHE A 77 11.42 9.59 7.85
N ALA A 78 12.54 10.00 7.27
CA ALA A 78 13.86 9.76 7.83
C ALA A 78 13.98 10.25 9.29
N GLY A 79 14.48 9.41 10.18
CA GLY A 79 14.64 9.71 11.61
C GLY A 79 13.32 9.69 12.41
N LYS A 80 12.21 9.27 11.81
CA LYS A 80 10.91 9.10 12.48
C LYS A 80 10.60 7.62 12.68
N ARG A 81 10.02 7.27 13.81
CA ARG A 81 9.38 5.98 14.00
C ARG A 81 8.11 5.93 13.16
N LEU A 82 7.78 4.78 12.60
CA LEU A 82 6.58 4.59 11.81
C LEU A 82 5.63 3.61 12.50
N VAL A 83 4.35 3.93 12.49
CA VAL A 83 3.25 2.99 12.70
C VAL A 83 2.55 2.86 11.35
N VAL A 84 2.88 1.80 10.63
CA VAL A 84 2.29 1.52 9.30
C VAL A 84 1.00 0.73 9.52
N SER A 85 -0.13 1.39 9.31
CA SER A 85 -1.49 0.86 9.49
C SER A 85 -2.09 0.50 8.14
N CYS A 86 -2.22 -0.80 7.87
CA CYS A 86 -2.71 -1.33 6.59
C CYS A 86 -4.11 -1.93 6.72
N PHE A 87 -4.97 -1.69 5.74
CA PHE A 87 -6.33 -2.20 5.72
C PHE A 87 -6.91 -2.25 4.29
N PRO A 88 -8.00 -3.02 4.06
CA PRO A 88 -8.59 -3.16 2.72
C PRO A 88 -9.09 -1.85 2.09
N SER A 89 -9.93 -1.07 2.78
CA SER A 89 -10.50 0.17 2.24
C SER A 89 -11.09 1.07 3.30
N VAL A 90 -10.93 2.38 3.17
CA VAL A 90 -11.56 3.41 4.03
C VAL A 90 -13.09 3.35 3.99
N ASP A 91 -13.67 2.81 2.93
CA ASP A 91 -15.13 2.70 2.75
C ASP A 91 -15.76 1.52 3.52
N THR A 92 -15.00 0.86 4.42
CA THR A 92 -15.53 -0.19 5.31
C THR A 92 -15.51 0.24 6.77
N GLY A 93 -16.52 -0.17 7.54
CA GLY A 93 -16.71 0.32 8.93
C GLY A 93 -15.53 0.07 9.86
N VAL A 94 -14.91 -1.12 9.81
CA VAL A 94 -13.75 -1.47 10.67
C VAL A 94 -12.50 -0.70 10.26
N CYS A 95 -12.27 -0.47 8.95
CA CYS A 95 -11.13 0.32 8.50
C CYS A 95 -11.28 1.80 8.91
N ALA A 96 -12.50 2.32 8.82
CA ALA A 96 -12.82 3.65 9.31
C ALA A 96 -12.57 3.79 10.83
N ALA A 97 -12.97 2.78 11.61
CA ALA A 97 -12.72 2.74 13.07
C ALA A 97 -11.21 2.72 13.36
N GLN A 98 -10.46 1.85 12.66
CA GLN A 98 -9.01 1.77 12.79
C GLN A 98 -8.33 3.11 12.49
N LEU A 99 -8.72 3.79 11.43
CA LEU A 99 -8.12 5.06 11.06
C LEU A 99 -8.42 6.16 12.08
N ARG A 100 -9.66 6.24 12.58
CA ARG A 100 -10.04 7.18 13.66
C ARG A 100 -9.24 6.90 14.95
N LYS A 101 -9.13 5.63 15.35
CA LYS A 101 -8.40 5.25 16.56
C LYS A 101 -6.92 5.64 16.48
N PHE A 102 -6.26 5.32 15.37
CA PHE A 102 -4.87 5.74 15.17
C PHE A 102 -4.73 7.26 15.05
N ASN A 103 -5.71 7.99 14.54
CA ASN A 103 -5.68 9.45 14.51
C ASN A 103 -5.73 10.05 15.92
N GLU A 104 -6.54 9.48 16.81
CA GLU A 104 -6.59 9.88 18.23
C GLU A 104 -5.24 9.63 18.93
N GLU A 105 -4.69 8.43 18.78
CA GLU A 105 -3.43 8.03 19.42
C GLU A 105 -2.23 8.83 18.86
N ALA A 106 -2.22 9.09 17.55
CA ALA A 106 -1.13 9.80 16.88
C ALA A 106 -0.86 11.20 17.45
N ALA A 107 -1.91 11.87 17.93
CA ALA A 107 -1.80 13.21 18.50
C ALA A 107 -0.86 13.30 19.73
N GLY A 108 -0.68 12.18 20.45
CA GLY A 108 0.20 12.10 21.63
C GLY A 108 1.58 11.49 21.37
N LEU A 109 1.90 11.10 20.14
CA LEU A 109 3.14 10.40 19.80
C LEU A 109 4.25 11.36 19.39
N GLU A 110 5.31 11.43 20.18
CA GLU A 110 6.51 12.20 19.83
C GLU A 110 7.38 11.44 18.83
N ASN A 111 7.98 12.15 17.88
CA ASN A 111 8.91 11.62 16.87
C ASN A 111 8.38 10.37 16.13
N THR A 112 7.08 10.30 15.91
CA THR A 112 6.40 9.14 15.32
C THR A 112 5.43 9.62 14.26
N VAL A 113 5.35 8.90 13.14
CA VAL A 113 4.34 9.10 12.10
C VAL A 113 3.47 7.86 12.03
N VAL A 114 2.17 8.04 12.10
CA VAL A 114 1.21 7.00 11.71
C VAL A 114 0.98 7.14 10.22
N LEU A 115 1.40 6.12 9.46
CA LEU A 115 1.24 6.02 8.01
C LEU A 115 0.14 5.01 7.71
N SER A 116 -0.99 5.50 7.23
CA SER A 116 -2.15 4.69 6.88
C SER A 116 -2.15 4.38 5.40
N VAL A 117 -2.17 3.09 5.04
CA VAL A 117 -2.00 2.65 3.65
C VAL A 117 -3.10 1.69 3.22
N SER A 118 -3.68 1.97 2.06
CA SER A 118 -4.63 1.09 1.37
C SER A 118 -4.46 1.20 -0.15
N ARG A 119 -5.22 0.40 -0.91
CA ARG A 119 -5.32 0.54 -2.38
C ARG A 119 -6.42 1.50 -2.83
N ASP A 120 -7.10 2.17 -1.90
CA ASP A 120 -8.00 3.26 -2.26
C ASP A 120 -7.25 4.34 -3.03
N LEU A 121 -7.95 4.99 -3.95
CA LEU A 121 -7.37 6.14 -4.65
C LEU A 121 -7.16 7.30 -3.66
N PRO A 122 -6.11 8.14 -3.86
CA PRO A 122 -5.85 9.31 -3.02
C PRO A 122 -7.07 10.22 -2.81
N PHE A 123 -7.91 10.34 -3.83
CA PHE A 123 -9.15 11.13 -3.77
C PHE A 123 -10.19 10.58 -2.79
N ALA A 124 -10.31 9.25 -2.69
CA ALA A 124 -11.20 8.61 -1.72
C ALA A 124 -10.67 8.77 -0.30
N GLN A 125 -9.37 8.59 -0.11
CA GLN A 125 -8.70 8.81 1.17
C GLN A 125 -8.82 10.27 1.63
N GLU A 126 -8.60 11.24 0.73
CA GLU A 126 -8.75 12.68 1.03
C GLU A 126 -10.18 13.01 1.47
N ARG A 127 -11.18 12.55 0.70
CA ARG A 127 -12.59 12.76 1.04
C ARG A 127 -12.94 12.17 2.40
N PHE A 128 -12.47 10.95 2.68
CA PHE A 128 -12.69 10.29 3.97
C PHE A 128 -12.03 11.08 5.11
N CYS A 129 -10.75 11.43 4.99
CA CYS A 129 -10.01 12.18 6.01
C CYS A 129 -10.69 13.53 6.31
N ALA A 130 -11.10 14.25 5.27
CA ALA A 130 -11.81 15.54 5.43
C ALA A 130 -13.18 15.37 6.14
N ALA A 131 -13.94 14.32 5.79
CA ALA A 131 -15.23 14.06 6.40
C ALA A 131 -15.17 13.63 7.87
N GLU A 132 -14.10 12.91 8.25
CA GLU A 132 -13.91 12.32 9.57
C GLU A 132 -12.96 13.14 10.49
N GLY A 133 -12.42 14.26 10.01
CA GLY A 133 -11.47 15.09 10.78
C GLY A 133 -10.14 14.37 11.09
N ILE A 134 -9.64 13.57 10.16
CA ILE A 134 -8.36 12.85 10.28
C ILE A 134 -7.23 13.82 9.92
N GLU A 135 -6.48 14.30 10.91
CA GLU A 135 -5.42 15.30 10.74
C GLU A 135 -4.04 14.85 11.23
N ASN A 136 -3.99 13.82 12.11
CA ASN A 136 -2.76 13.37 12.75
C ASN A 136 -2.13 12.15 12.07
N VAL A 137 -2.75 11.62 11.02
CA VAL A 137 -2.32 10.44 10.27
C VAL A 137 -1.97 10.84 8.85
N VAL A 138 -0.84 10.34 8.35
CA VAL A 138 -0.49 10.46 6.93
C VAL A 138 -1.19 9.33 6.17
N SER A 139 -2.15 9.67 5.32
CA SER A 139 -2.83 8.70 4.45
C SER A 139 -2.15 8.62 3.10
N ALA A 140 -1.89 7.39 2.65
CA ALA A 140 -1.18 7.11 1.41
C ALA A 140 -1.79 5.92 0.66
N SER A 141 -1.74 5.99 -0.64
CA SER A 141 -2.29 5.00 -1.57
C SER A 141 -1.20 4.17 -2.24
N ASP A 142 -1.45 2.86 -2.34
CA ASP A 142 -0.65 1.88 -3.09
C ASP A 142 -1.21 1.60 -4.50
N PHE A 143 -2.11 2.43 -5.03
CA PHE A 143 -2.84 2.13 -6.28
C PHE A 143 -1.94 1.93 -7.51
N ARG A 144 -0.71 2.42 -7.49
CA ARG A 144 0.29 2.29 -8.56
C ARG A 144 1.68 1.89 -8.06
N SER A 145 1.76 1.28 -6.89
CA SER A 145 2.98 0.89 -6.20
C SER A 145 3.03 -0.63 -6.02
N ASP A 146 4.12 -1.13 -5.51
CA ASP A 146 4.34 -2.54 -5.16
C ASP A 146 4.48 -2.76 -3.64
N PHE A 147 4.00 -1.80 -2.85
CA PHE A 147 4.14 -1.82 -1.39
C PHE A 147 3.49 -3.05 -0.75
N ALA A 148 2.24 -3.35 -1.15
CA ALA A 148 1.54 -4.53 -0.67
C ALA A 148 2.31 -5.83 -1.00
N ASP A 149 2.87 -5.88 -2.20
CA ASP A 149 3.59 -7.08 -2.66
C ASP A 149 4.91 -7.27 -1.91
N LYS A 150 5.63 -6.18 -1.64
CA LYS A 150 6.89 -6.20 -0.87
C LYS A 150 6.70 -6.57 0.60
N LEU A 151 5.56 -6.21 1.19
CA LEU A 151 5.27 -6.47 2.60
C LEU A 151 4.45 -7.74 2.85
N GLY A 152 4.09 -8.49 1.80
CA GLY A 152 3.28 -9.69 1.97
C GLY A 152 1.83 -9.40 2.39
N LEU A 153 1.27 -8.27 1.97
CA LEU A 153 -0.03 -7.78 2.43
C LEU A 153 -1.18 -8.01 1.44
N ALA A 154 -0.87 -8.36 0.18
CA ALA A 154 -1.91 -8.54 -0.82
C ALA A 154 -2.69 -9.84 -0.58
N LEU A 155 -4.01 -9.75 -0.42
CA LEU A 155 -4.89 -10.90 -0.30
C LEU A 155 -4.98 -11.66 -1.63
N GLU A 156 -4.77 -12.98 -1.60
CA GLU A 156 -4.76 -13.84 -2.78
C GLU A 156 -6.05 -14.60 -3.02
N GLY A 157 -7.00 -14.50 -2.13
CA GLY A 157 -8.29 -15.16 -2.24
C GLY A 157 -9.43 -14.27 -1.79
N SER A 158 -10.63 -14.85 -1.65
CA SER A 158 -11.84 -14.18 -1.21
C SER A 158 -12.34 -13.09 -2.18
N PRO A 159 -13.51 -12.49 -1.92
CA PRO A 159 -13.97 -11.31 -2.65
C PRO A 159 -13.05 -10.08 -2.49
N LEU A 160 -12.13 -10.11 -1.52
CA LEU A 160 -11.17 -9.02 -1.28
C LEU A 160 -9.82 -9.24 -1.98
N LYS A 161 -9.71 -10.20 -2.91
CA LYS A 161 -8.48 -10.46 -3.66
C LYS A 161 -7.91 -9.17 -4.26
N GLY A 162 -6.62 -8.96 -4.03
CA GLY A 162 -5.91 -7.80 -4.51
C GLY A 162 -5.99 -6.58 -3.57
N LEU A 163 -6.85 -6.58 -2.56
CA LEU A 163 -6.81 -5.58 -1.48
C LEU A 163 -5.79 -5.99 -0.41
N PHE A 164 -5.53 -5.10 0.52
CA PHE A 164 -4.66 -5.38 1.66
C PHE A 164 -5.34 -6.28 2.68
N ALA A 165 -4.58 -7.20 3.25
CA ALA A 165 -4.89 -7.75 4.56
C ALA A 165 -4.84 -6.63 5.62
N ARG A 166 -5.50 -6.84 6.75
CA ARG A 166 -5.36 -5.93 7.88
C ARG A 166 -4.09 -6.25 8.64
N ALA A 167 -3.20 -5.26 8.78
CA ALA A 167 -1.93 -5.43 9.44
C ALA A 167 -1.44 -4.13 10.08
N VAL A 168 -0.59 -4.27 11.10
CA VAL A 168 0.16 -3.16 11.69
C VAL A 168 1.63 -3.53 11.74
N ILE A 169 2.49 -2.62 11.27
CA ILE A 169 3.94 -2.75 11.35
C ILE A 169 4.48 -1.52 12.06
N VAL A 170 5.29 -1.71 13.09
CA VAL A 170 5.95 -0.60 13.81
C VAL A 170 7.45 -0.67 13.55
N THR A 171 8.07 0.49 13.36
CA THR A 171 9.52 0.59 13.18
C THR A 171 10.14 1.57 14.14
N ASP A 172 11.43 1.42 14.38
CA ASP A 172 12.27 2.45 14.99
C ASP A 172 12.58 3.60 14.00
N ALA A 173 13.42 4.54 14.43
CA ALA A 173 13.80 5.72 13.64
C ALA A 173 14.72 5.39 12.44
N GLU A 174 15.35 4.23 12.45
CA GLU A 174 16.15 3.67 11.35
C GLU A 174 15.30 2.80 10.42
N HIS A 175 13.98 2.78 10.60
CA HIS A 175 13.00 1.97 9.87
C HIS A 175 13.24 0.46 10.00
N LYS A 176 13.78 0.02 11.11
CA LYS A 176 13.87 -1.38 11.48
C LYS A 176 12.60 -1.81 12.19
N VAL A 177 12.00 -2.91 11.80
CA VAL A 177 10.74 -3.42 12.34
C VAL A 177 10.92 -3.81 13.82
N THR A 178 10.08 -3.23 14.68
CA THR A 178 10.02 -3.53 16.12
C THR A 178 8.76 -4.31 16.51
N TYR A 179 7.73 -4.25 15.67
CA TYR A 179 6.48 -5.00 15.84
C TYR A 179 5.84 -5.28 14.49
N THR A 180 5.18 -6.42 14.38
CA THR A 180 4.37 -6.78 13.21
C THR A 180 3.16 -7.60 13.65
N GLU A 181 1.99 -7.28 13.11
CA GLU A 181 0.75 -7.99 13.31
C GLU A 181 0.04 -8.17 11.97
N LEU A 182 -0.22 -9.41 11.60
CA LEU A 182 -1.27 -9.74 10.65
C LEU A 182 -2.52 -10.07 11.45
N VAL A 183 -3.53 -9.22 11.38
CA VAL A 183 -4.76 -9.40 12.16
C VAL A 183 -5.43 -10.72 11.75
N PRO A 184 -5.75 -11.61 12.69
CA PRO A 184 -6.24 -12.96 12.38
C PRO A 184 -7.56 -13.00 11.60
N GLU A 185 -8.36 -11.95 11.66
CA GLU A 185 -9.61 -11.78 10.92
C GLU A 185 -9.70 -10.37 10.35
N VAL A 186 -9.78 -10.24 9.04
CA VAL A 186 -9.79 -8.94 8.33
C VAL A 186 -10.92 -8.02 8.81
N THR A 187 -12.00 -8.59 9.32
CA THR A 187 -13.17 -7.84 9.81
C THR A 187 -13.08 -7.44 11.28
N THR A 188 -11.94 -7.64 11.94
CA THR A 188 -11.68 -7.17 13.32
C THR A 188 -10.61 -6.10 13.36
N GLU A 189 -10.59 -5.31 14.42
CA GLU A 189 -9.57 -4.28 14.65
C GLU A 189 -8.24 -4.91 15.09
N PRO A 190 -7.09 -4.21 14.87
CA PRO A 190 -5.78 -4.66 15.36
C PRO A 190 -5.62 -4.45 16.86
N ASP A 191 -4.55 -5.01 17.44
CA ASP A 191 -4.12 -4.74 18.81
C ASP A 191 -3.36 -3.40 18.89
N TYR A 192 -4.09 -2.32 19.13
CA TYR A 192 -3.53 -0.97 19.24
C TYR A 192 -2.52 -0.84 20.39
N ASP A 193 -2.82 -1.45 21.55
CA ASP A 193 -1.99 -1.35 22.74
C ASP A 193 -0.63 -2.03 22.52
N ALA A 194 -0.62 -3.21 21.90
CA ALA A 194 0.61 -3.91 21.54
C ALA A 194 1.43 -3.12 20.52
N ALA A 195 0.79 -2.57 19.49
CA ALA A 195 1.45 -1.74 18.48
C ALA A 195 2.09 -0.48 19.10
N LEU A 196 1.37 0.23 19.96
CA LEU A 196 1.88 1.44 20.62
C LEU A 196 2.93 1.14 21.69
N ALA A 197 2.85 -0.02 22.37
CA ALA A 197 3.88 -0.46 23.31
C ALA A 197 5.25 -0.68 22.64
N ALA A 198 5.26 -1.06 21.36
CA ALA A 198 6.48 -1.28 20.59
C ALA A 198 7.23 0.02 20.20
N LEU A 199 6.64 1.19 20.49
CA LEU A 199 7.27 2.51 20.34
C LEU A 199 8.12 2.95 21.56
N LYS A 200 8.14 2.18 22.63
CA LYS A 200 8.82 2.51 23.89
C LYS A 200 10.28 2.12 23.89
#